data_6f9ae53e042635e2258a5e5adf5648f1
#
_entry.id   6f9ae53e042635e2258a5e5adf5648f1
#
_cell.length_a   1.000
_cell.length_b   1.000
_cell.length_c   1.000
_cell.angle_alpha   90.00
_cell.angle_beta   90.00
_cell.angle_gamma   90.00
#
_symmetry.space_group_name_H-M   'P 1'
#
loop_
_entity.id
_entity.type
_entity.pdbx_description
1 polymer ?
#
loop_
_entity_poly.entity_id
_entity_poly.type
_entity_poly.pdbx_seq_one_letter_code
_entity_poly.pdbx_strand_id
1 'polypeptide(L)'
;IDNINLVETALSDIDGDIDWYASDSDTRRHYDFEEGWSASSSIKKPDNHLNIFTDVLFNEKSSVKSMRLDTWLDQTKDVDEIDIMWVDVNGGEREFIDGALKTLQGKVKYLYIEFNGVKDKKLYEDCLTAEGIKGKLECFEELGIYNFMGNFGNIFLKNTTKG
;
A
#
# COMPACT_ATOMS: atom_id res chain seq x y z
N ILE A 1 18.40 6.90 14.44
CA ILE A 1 18.72 6.86 12.98
C ILE A 1 18.45 8.27 12.50
N ASP A 2 19.52 9.02 12.18
CA ASP A 2 19.45 10.47 11.98
C ASP A 2 18.91 10.89 10.59
N ASN A 3 18.50 9.92 9.73
CA ASN A 3 18.14 10.16 8.32
C ASN A 3 16.73 9.71 7.95
N ILE A 4 15.81 9.66 8.93
CA ILE A 4 14.40 9.32 8.67
C ILE A 4 13.55 10.57 8.84
N ASN A 5 12.75 10.88 7.81
CA ASN A 5 11.71 11.91 7.87
C ASN A 5 10.35 11.23 7.85
N LEU A 6 9.57 11.39 8.93
CA LEU A 6 8.20 10.93 8.99
C LEU A 6 7.26 11.99 8.41
N VAL A 7 6.38 11.55 7.49
CA VAL A 7 5.31 12.39 6.96
C VAL A 7 3.98 11.71 7.30
N GLU A 8 3.22 12.31 8.21
CA GLU A 8 1.96 11.78 8.70
C GLU A 8 0.80 12.09 7.73
N THR A 9 0.74 11.35 6.62
CA THR A 9 -0.32 11.48 5.62
C THR A 9 -0.54 10.14 4.91
N ALA A 10 -1.77 9.84 4.52
CA ALA A 10 -2.04 8.71 3.64
C ALA A 10 -1.61 9.06 2.21
N LEU A 11 -1.15 8.06 1.46
CA LEU A 11 -0.89 8.21 0.03
C LEU A 11 -2.05 7.62 -0.77
N SER A 12 -2.61 8.43 -1.68
CA SER A 12 -3.69 8.01 -2.57
C SER A 12 -3.65 8.78 -3.90
N ASP A 13 -4.71 8.70 -4.67
CA ASP A 13 -4.91 9.39 -5.94
C ASP A 13 -5.51 10.80 -5.79
N ILE A 14 -5.79 11.24 -4.56
CA ILE A 14 -6.37 12.56 -4.27
C ILE A 14 -5.57 13.32 -3.22
N ASP A 15 -5.57 14.65 -3.34
CA ASP A 15 -5.08 15.58 -2.32
C ASP A 15 -6.28 16.08 -1.49
N GLY A 16 -6.33 15.74 -0.20
CA GLY A 16 -7.45 16.13 0.66
C GLY A 16 -7.77 15.12 1.75
N ASP A 17 -9.03 15.02 2.10
CA ASP A 17 -9.50 14.08 3.12
C ASP A 17 -10.00 12.79 2.46
N ILE A 18 -9.65 11.64 3.05
CA ILE A 18 -10.04 10.32 2.57
C ILE A 18 -10.56 9.47 3.73
N ASP A 19 -11.44 8.53 3.42
CA ASP A 19 -11.92 7.54 4.39
C ASP A 19 -10.76 6.70 4.92
N TRP A 20 -10.80 6.41 6.22
CA TRP A 20 -9.85 5.56 6.92
C TRP A 20 -10.56 4.52 7.77
N TYR A 21 -10.22 3.27 7.57
CA TYR A 21 -10.73 2.13 8.31
C TYR A 21 -9.62 1.66 9.26
N ALA A 22 -9.72 2.07 10.51
CA ALA A 22 -8.77 1.70 11.55
C ALA A 22 -8.98 0.26 11.98
N SER A 23 -7.90 -0.52 11.98
CA SER A 23 -7.91 -1.88 12.51
C SER A 23 -7.46 -1.91 13.97
N ASP A 24 -7.96 -2.91 14.68
CA ASP A 24 -7.62 -3.24 16.06
C ASP A 24 -7.59 -4.77 16.21
N SER A 25 -7.17 -5.29 17.34
CA SER A 25 -7.26 -6.72 17.65
C SER A 25 -8.33 -7.01 18.69
N ASP A 26 -8.97 -8.19 18.59
CA ASP A 26 -9.73 -8.71 19.72
C ASP A 26 -8.77 -9.21 20.80
N THR A 27 -8.39 -8.33 21.71
CA THR A 27 -7.46 -8.62 22.82
C THR A 27 -7.90 -9.79 23.70
N ARG A 28 -9.18 -10.21 23.60
CA ARG A 28 -9.69 -11.40 24.32
C ARG A 28 -9.23 -12.71 23.68
N ARG A 29 -8.74 -12.68 22.43
CA ARG A 29 -8.34 -13.86 21.66
C ARG A 29 -6.83 -13.97 21.48
N HIS A 30 -6.09 -12.86 21.55
CA HIS A 30 -4.62 -12.83 21.43
C HIS A 30 -3.98 -12.24 22.66
N TYR A 31 -3.33 -13.09 23.45
CA TYR A 31 -2.59 -12.70 24.66
C TYR A 31 -1.28 -11.94 24.36
N ASP A 32 -0.81 -11.94 23.12
CA ASP A 32 0.49 -11.39 22.73
C ASP A 32 0.44 -9.95 22.20
N PHE A 33 -0.75 -9.36 22.03
CA PHE A 33 -0.91 -7.98 21.56
C PHE A 33 -1.51 -7.11 22.66
N GLU A 34 -0.65 -6.60 23.55
CA GLU A 34 -1.06 -5.73 24.67
C GLU A 34 -1.65 -4.38 24.19
N GLU A 35 -1.36 -3.94 22.94
CA GLU A 35 -1.69 -2.61 22.43
C GLU A 35 -2.66 -2.61 21.21
N GLY A 36 -3.26 -3.74 20.87
CA GLY A 36 -4.11 -3.85 19.67
C GLY A 36 -3.32 -4.02 18.37
N TRP A 37 -4.03 -4.23 17.24
CA TRP A 37 -3.45 -4.48 15.94
C TRP A 37 -3.85 -3.42 14.93
N SER A 38 -3.02 -2.41 14.73
CA SER A 38 -3.27 -1.32 13.77
C SER A 38 -2.70 -1.57 12.37
N ALA A 39 -1.91 -2.63 12.17
CA ALA A 39 -1.15 -2.88 10.95
C ALA A 39 -2.00 -3.29 9.73
N SER A 40 -3.31 -3.54 9.93
CA SER A 40 -4.26 -3.79 8.83
C SER A 40 -5.12 -2.57 8.50
N SER A 41 -4.86 -1.42 9.09
CA SER A 41 -5.60 -0.18 8.81
C SER A 41 -5.43 0.23 7.35
N SER A 42 -6.49 0.77 6.75
CA SER A 42 -6.53 1.02 5.30
C SER A 42 -7.41 2.21 4.93
N ILE A 43 -7.13 2.80 3.77
CA ILE A 43 -8.06 3.69 3.06
C ILE A 43 -9.19 2.92 2.37
N LYS A 44 -9.08 1.58 2.29
CA LYS A 44 -10.06 0.69 1.66
C LYS A 44 -10.88 -0.03 2.72
N LYS A 45 -12.16 -0.20 2.42
CA LYS A 45 -13.02 -1.01 3.28
C LYS A 45 -12.58 -2.47 3.28
N PRO A 46 -12.48 -3.13 4.46
CA PRO A 46 -12.17 -4.55 4.53
C PRO A 46 -13.29 -5.39 3.87
N ASP A 47 -12.89 -6.42 3.12
CA ASP A 47 -13.79 -7.39 2.49
C ASP A 47 -13.53 -8.78 3.07
N ASN A 48 -12.82 -9.67 2.39
CA ASN A 48 -12.49 -11.00 2.93
C ASN A 48 -11.48 -10.98 4.08
N HIS A 49 -10.90 -9.83 4.40
CA HIS A 49 -9.97 -9.69 5.52
C HIS A 49 -10.57 -10.24 6.82
N LEU A 50 -11.83 -9.91 7.11
CA LEU A 50 -12.56 -10.35 8.30
C LEU A 50 -12.82 -11.87 8.35
N ASN A 51 -12.81 -12.54 7.19
CA ASN A 51 -12.99 -13.98 7.10
C ASN A 51 -11.67 -14.76 7.23
N ILE A 52 -10.55 -14.13 6.93
CA ILE A 52 -9.21 -14.73 6.93
C ILE A 52 -8.49 -14.43 8.25
N PHE A 53 -8.57 -13.20 8.71
CA PHE A 53 -7.98 -12.73 9.96
C PHE A 53 -9.08 -12.39 10.96
N THR A 54 -9.71 -13.43 11.52
CA THR A 54 -10.91 -13.31 12.37
C THR A 54 -10.70 -12.57 13.68
N ASP A 55 -9.43 -12.38 14.07
CA ASP A 55 -9.04 -11.70 15.30
C ASP A 55 -8.74 -10.20 15.08
N VAL A 56 -8.68 -9.76 13.82
CA VAL A 56 -8.55 -8.35 13.46
C VAL A 56 -9.94 -7.74 13.34
N LEU A 57 -10.15 -6.61 13.99
CA LEU A 57 -11.39 -5.85 14.00
C LEU A 57 -11.19 -4.53 13.27
N PHE A 58 -12.25 -4.05 12.64
CA PHE A 58 -12.32 -2.70 12.07
C PHE A 58 -13.49 -1.98 12.71
N ASN A 59 -13.20 -1.31 13.83
CA ASN A 59 -14.24 -0.75 14.70
C ASN A 59 -14.68 0.65 14.31
N GLU A 60 -13.78 1.40 13.66
CA GLU A 60 -14.01 2.81 13.39
C GLU A 60 -13.71 3.16 11.93
N LYS A 61 -14.62 3.92 11.35
CA LYS A 61 -14.39 4.66 10.11
C LYS A 61 -14.19 6.12 10.48
N SER A 62 -13.06 6.68 10.06
CA SER A 62 -12.71 8.08 10.27
C SER A 62 -12.29 8.74 8.95
N SER A 63 -11.77 9.93 9.02
CA SER A 63 -11.17 10.61 7.87
C SER A 63 -9.77 11.04 8.22
N VAL A 64 -8.84 10.82 7.28
CA VAL A 64 -7.43 11.24 7.41
C VAL A 64 -7.02 12.11 6.24
N LYS A 65 -5.96 12.89 6.43
CA LYS A 65 -5.32 13.63 5.33
C LYS A 65 -4.67 12.68 4.36
N SER A 66 -4.87 12.94 3.09
CA SER A 66 -4.26 12.22 1.99
C SER A 66 -3.55 13.17 1.04
N MET A 67 -2.54 12.67 0.38
CA MET A 67 -1.79 13.37 -0.66
C MET A 67 -1.32 12.40 -1.74
N ARG A 68 -1.31 12.87 -2.97
CA ARG A 68 -0.66 12.18 -4.07
C ARG A 68 0.86 12.24 -3.89
N LEU A 69 1.56 11.15 -4.11
CA LEU A 69 3.02 11.15 -4.05
C LEU A 69 3.62 12.12 -5.08
N ASP A 70 3.01 12.21 -6.27
CA ASP A 70 3.44 13.15 -7.30
C ASP A 70 3.34 14.60 -6.82
N THR A 71 2.25 14.97 -6.12
CA THR A 71 2.09 16.30 -5.52
C THR A 71 3.13 16.58 -4.45
N TRP A 72 3.36 15.61 -3.56
CA TRP A 72 4.33 15.75 -2.47
C TRP A 72 5.76 15.97 -3.01
N LEU A 73 6.17 15.19 -4.00
CA LEU A 73 7.51 15.33 -4.60
C LEU A 73 7.67 16.61 -5.42
N ASP A 74 6.62 17.08 -6.08
CA ASP A 74 6.66 18.38 -6.78
C ASP A 74 6.87 19.56 -5.80
N GLN A 75 6.40 19.42 -4.55
CA GLN A 75 6.60 20.41 -3.48
C GLN A 75 7.99 20.28 -2.81
N THR A 76 8.52 19.06 -2.72
CA THR A 76 9.75 18.76 -1.96
C THR A 76 11.03 19.04 -2.75
N LYS A 77 11.00 19.11 -4.06
CA LYS A 77 12.01 19.55 -5.06
C LYS A 77 13.37 18.86 -5.11
N ASP A 78 13.81 18.12 -4.10
CA ASP A 78 15.20 17.66 -3.97
C ASP A 78 15.38 16.16 -4.25
N VAL A 79 14.37 15.48 -4.81
CA VAL A 79 14.45 14.04 -5.14
C VAL A 79 14.48 13.86 -6.65
N ASP A 80 15.66 13.62 -7.20
CA ASP A 80 15.83 13.35 -8.63
C ASP A 80 15.61 11.87 -8.96
N GLU A 81 16.01 10.98 -8.06
CA GLU A 81 15.97 9.53 -8.24
C GLU A 81 15.68 8.81 -6.93
N ILE A 82 14.98 7.69 -7.03
CA ILE A 82 14.64 6.79 -5.91
C ILE A 82 15.15 5.40 -6.29
N ASP A 83 16.18 4.93 -5.59
CA ASP A 83 16.75 3.61 -5.87
C ASP A 83 15.77 2.48 -5.59
N ILE A 84 15.11 2.52 -4.43
CA ILE A 84 14.09 1.55 -4.05
C ILE A 84 12.92 2.22 -3.35
N MET A 85 11.72 1.84 -3.71
CA MET A 85 10.49 2.22 -3.03
C MET A 85 9.81 0.98 -2.48
N TRP A 86 9.54 0.99 -1.17
CA TRP A 86 8.76 -0.05 -0.50
C TRP A 86 7.36 0.49 -0.24
N VAL A 87 6.35 -0.23 -0.72
CA VAL A 87 4.95 0.17 -0.65
C VAL A 87 4.13 -0.91 0.03
N ASP A 88 3.53 -0.54 1.13
CA ASP A 88 2.58 -1.34 1.90
C ASP A 88 1.44 -0.40 2.32
N VAL A 89 0.35 -0.45 1.58
CA VAL A 89 -0.79 0.46 1.71
C VAL A 89 -2.11 -0.29 1.93
N ASN A 90 -2.01 -1.56 2.32
CA ASN A 90 -3.13 -2.39 2.78
C ASN A 90 -4.38 -2.29 1.88
N GLY A 91 -4.26 -2.64 0.61
CA GLY A 91 -5.37 -2.62 -0.34
C GLY A 91 -5.53 -1.33 -1.15
N GLY A 92 -4.82 -0.25 -0.78
CA GLY A 92 -4.80 1.03 -1.48
C GLY A 92 -3.81 1.10 -2.66
N GLU A 93 -3.34 -0.03 -3.19
CA GLU A 93 -2.29 -0.07 -4.22
C GLU A 93 -2.72 0.64 -5.50
N ARG A 94 -4.00 0.56 -5.87
CA ARG A 94 -4.56 1.26 -7.05
C ARG A 94 -4.41 2.76 -6.89
N GLU A 95 -4.94 3.30 -5.80
CA GLU A 95 -4.96 4.72 -5.50
C GLU A 95 -3.54 5.25 -5.32
N PHE A 96 -2.66 4.47 -4.67
CA PHE A 96 -1.23 4.81 -4.58
C PHE A 96 -0.59 4.93 -5.96
N ILE A 97 -0.74 3.92 -6.84
CA ILE A 97 -0.14 3.93 -8.18
C ILE A 97 -0.68 5.11 -8.99
N ASP A 98 -2.00 5.37 -8.96
CA ASP A 98 -2.63 6.46 -9.70
C ASP A 98 -2.18 7.84 -9.21
N GLY A 99 -1.90 7.98 -7.90
CA GLY A 99 -1.34 9.20 -7.30
C GLY A 99 0.17 9.36 -7.40
N ALA A 100 0.89 8.30 -7.85
CA ALA A 100 2.34 8.25 -7.91
C ALA A 100 2.89 8.00 -9.33
N LEU A 101 2.06 7.97 -10.35
CA LEU A 101 2.40 7.44 -11.67
C LEU A 101 3.60 8.15 -12.31
N LYS A 102 3.64 9.48 -12.27
CA LYS A 102 4.75 10.30 -12.77
C LYS A 102 6.06 9.98 -12.03
N THR A 103 5.99 9.85 -10.71
CA THR A 103 7.12 9.51 -9.86
C THR A 103 7.63 8.09 -10.13
N LEU A 104 6.73 7.12 -10.17
CA LEU A 104 7.08 5.72 -10.44
C LEU A 104 7.77 5.59 -11.80
N GLN A 105 7.20 6.15 -12.86
CA GLN A 105 7.78 6.07 -14.20
C GLN A 105 9.08 6.88 -14.34
N GLY A 106 9.12 8.07 -13.73
CA GLY A 106 10.19 9.04 -13.95
C GLY A 106 11.36 8.96 -12.98
N LYS A 107 11.18 8.45 -11.76
CA LYS A 107 12.18 8.57 -10.69
C LYS A 107 12.55 7.24 -10.01
N VAL A 108 11.67 6.24 -9.96
CA VAL A 108 11.87 4.99 -9.22
C VAL A 108 12.61 3.97 -10.07
N LYS A 109 13.70 3.38 -9.55
CA LYS A 109 14.42 2.25 -10.17
C LYS A 109 13.79 0.92 -9.80
N TYR A 110 13.60 0.66 -8.52
CA TYR A 110 13.04 -0.58 -8.01
C TYR A 110 11.81 -0.30 -7.14
N LEU A 111 10.78 -1.10 -7.35
CA LEU A 111 9.53 -1.04 -6.58
C LEU A 111 9.29 -2.40 -5.92
N TYR A 112 9.16 -2.40 -4.60
CA TYR A 112 8.67 -3.53 -3.82
C TYR A 112 7.29 -3.16 -3.29
N ILE A 113 6.25 -3.81 -3.77
CA ILE A 113 4.87 -3.43 -3.46
C ILE A 113 4.05 -4.65 -3.04
N GLU A 114 3.29 -4.51 -1.97
CA GLU A 114 2.34 -5.51 -1.55
C GLU A 114 1.15 -5.58 -2.51
N PHE A 115 0.55 -6.76 -2.65
CA PHE A 115 -0.75 -6.96 -3.29
C PHE A 115 -1.66 -7.76 -2.36
N ASN A 116 -2.91 -7.31 -2.24
CA ASN A 116 -3.88 -7.80 -1.26
C ASN A 116 -5.03 -8.59 -1.92
N GLY A 117 -4.83 -9.10 -3.13
CA GLY A 117 -5.84 -9.88 -3.84
C GLY A 117 -5.27 -10.92 -4.78
N VAL A 118 -5.94 -12.08 -4.84
CA VAL A 118 -5.74 -13.13 -5.84
C VAL A 118 -7.09 -13.52 -6.40
N LYS A 119 -7.29 -13.28 -7.72
CA LYS A 119 -8.54 -13.60 -8.42
C LYS A 119 -9.78 -13.13 -7.65
N ASP A 120 -10.51 -14.08 -7.06
CA ASP A 120 -11.79 -13.83 -6.39
C ASP A 120 -11.66 -13.59 -4.88
N LYS A 121 -10.43 -13.62 -4.33
CA LYS A 121 -10.16 -13.40 -2.91
C LYS A 121 -9.39 -12.11 -2.71
N LYS A 122 -10.08 -11.08 -2.31
CA LYS A 122 -9.54 -9.76 -2.02
C LYS A 122 -9.65 -9.47 -0.53
N LEU A 123 -8.58 -9.01 0.11
CA LEU A 123 -8.64 -8.63 1.53
C LEU A 123 -9.46 -7.36 1.72
N TYR A 124 -9.34 -6.42 0.79
CA TYR A 124 -10.04 -5.14 0.80
C TYR A 124 -10.83 -4.95 -0.50
N GLU A 125 -11.86 -4.11 -0.46
CA GLU A 125 -12.64 -3.74 -1.64
C GLU A 125 -11.72 -3.17 -2.74
N ASP A 126 -11.84 -3.68 -3.97
CA ASP A 126 -11.11 -3.22 -5.17
C ASP A 126 -9.59 -3.25 -5.10
N CYS A 127 -8.96 -3.91 -4.10
CA CYS A 127 -7.52 -4.07 -4.05
C CYS A 127 -6.98 -4.80 -5.29
N LEU A 128 -5.74 -4.52 -5.64
CA LEU A 128 -5.11 -5.09 -6.82
C LEU A 128 -4.54 -6.49 -6.55
N THR A 129 -4.50 -7.29 -7.62
CA THR A 129 -3.68 -8.50 -7.72
C THR A 129 -2.29 -8.13 -8.26
N ALA A 130 -1.33 -9.05 -8.20
CA ALA A 130 -0.02 -8.86 -8.82
C ALA A 130 -0.14 -8.53 -10.32
N GLU A 131 -1.04 -9.20 -11.06
CA GLU A 131 -1.31 -8.92 -12.46
C GLU A 131 -1.92 -7.52 -12.66
N GLY A 132 -2.79 -7.11 -11.73
CA GLY A 132 -3.37 -5.76 -11.75
C GLY A 132 -2.32 -4.66 -11.57
N ILE A 133 -1.33 -4.88 -10.69
CA ILE A 133 -0.20 -3.97 -10.50
C ILE A 133 0.66 -3.91 -11.77
N LYS A 134 1.03 -5.06 -12.35
CA LYS A 134 1.80 -5.11 -13.60
C LYS A 134 1.09 -4.42 -14.76
N GLY A 135 -0.22 -4.61 -14.88
CA GLY A 135 -1.02 -3.96 -15.91
C GLY A 135 -1.07 -2.43 -15.81
N LYS A 136 -0.86 -1.87 -14.62
CA LYS A 136 -0.75 -0.41 -14.42
C LYS A 136 0.67 0.13 -14.63
N LEU A 137 1.69 -0.73 -14.52
CA LEU A 137 3.10 -0.36 -14.51
C LEU A 137 3.86 -1.02 -15.67
N GLU A 138 3.43 -0.77 -16.91
CA GLU A 138 3.98 -1.38 -18.13
C GLU A 138 5.48 -1.12 -18.33
N CYS A 139 6.04 -0.06 -17.73
CA CYS A 139 7.47 0.23 -17.77
C CYS A 139 8.30 -0.53 -16.73
N PHE A 140 7.66 -1.41 -15.96
CA PHE A 140 8.34 -2.25 -14.97
C PHE A 140 8.34 -3.72 -15.39
N GLU A 141 9.48 -4.38 -15.23
CA GLU A 141 9.63 -5.84 -15.36
C GLU A 141 9.58 -6.51 -13.98
N GLU A 142 8.96 -7.68 -13.91
CA GLU A 142 8.91 -8.48 -12.70
C GLU A 142 10.26 -9.15 -12.45
N LEU A 143 10.81 -8.94 -11.24
CA LEU A 143 11.99 -9.66 -10.75
C LEU A 143 11.63 -10.84 -9.85
N GLY A 144 10.48 -10.81 -9.22
CA GLY A 144 9.99 -11.91 -8.38
C GLY A 144 8.68 -11.59 -7.66
N ILE A 145 7.99 -12.66 -7.27
CA ILE A 145 6.77 -12.61 -6.47
C ILE A 145 6.99 -13.43 -5.19
N TYR A 146 6.66 -12.85 -4.06
CA TYR A 146 6.76 -13.46 -2.73
C TYR A 146 5.35 -13.57 -2.13
N ASN A 147 4.75 -14.76 -2.22
CA ASN A 147 3.40 -15.01 -1.73
C ASN A 147 3.39 -15.38 -0.24
N PHE A 148 2.48 -14.77 0.51
CA PHE A 148 2.07 -15.20 1.84
C PHE A 148 0.74 -15.95 1.76
N MET A 149 0.66 -17.13 2.38
CA MET A 149 -0.56 -17.94 2.47
C MET A 149 -1.30 -18.14 1.12
N GLY A 150 -0.61 -17.98 0.00
CA GLY A 150 -1.13 -18.23 -1.35
C GLY A 150 -2.12 -17.22 -1.93
N ASN A 151 -2.46 -16.15 -1.21
CA ASN A 151 -3.51 -15.21 -1.63
C ASN A 151 -3.11 -13.74 -1.64
N PHE A 152 -2.01 -13.37 -1.03
CA PHE A 152 -1.45 -12.03 -0.98
C PHE A 152 0.05 -12.13 -0.78
N GLY A 153 0.76 -11.07 -1.05
CA GLY A 153 2.21 -11.08 -0.97
C GLY A 153 2.80 -9.80 -1.54
N ASN A 154 4.04 -9.89 -1.93
CA ASN A 154 4.78 -8.77 -2.48
C ASN A 154 5.28 -9.09 -3.88
N ILE A 155 5.29 -8.11 -4.75
CA ILE A 155 5.93 -8.18 -6.06
C ILE A 155 7.12 -7.23 -6.09
N PHE A 156 8.25 -7.71 -6.61
CA PHE A 156 9.46 -6.92 -6.81
C PHE A 156 9.60 -6.61 -8.29
N LEU A 157 9.71 -5.33 -8.61
CA LEU A 157 9.67 -4.80 -9.96
C LEU A 157 10.89 -3.91 -10.20
N LYS A 158 11.42 -3.94 -11.44
CA LYS A 158 12.48 -3.05 -11.91
C LYS A 158 11.95 -2.17 -13.04
N ASN A 159 12.19 -0.88 -12.95
CA ASN A 159 11.87 0.06 -14.02
C ASN A 159 12.83 -0.14 -15.20
N THR A 160 12.30 -0.51 -16.35
CA THR A 160 13.08 -0.81 -17.57
C THR A 160 13.60 0.46 -18.27
N THR A 161 13.09 1.64 -17.89
CA THR A 161 13.51 2.94 -18.44
C THR A 161 14.62 3.58 -17.61
N LYS A 162 14.99 2.95 -16.47
CA LYS A 162 16.05 3.40 -15.57
C LYS A 162 17.18 2.36 -15.58
N GLY A 163 18.35 2.79 -15.97
CA GLY A 163 19.55 1.95 -16.07
C GLY A 163 20.22 1.69 -14.72
#